data_836e5fb51d648b84108b1df3fbd2a8d8
#
_entry.id   836e5fb51d648b84108b1df3fbd2a8d8
#
_cell.length_a   1.000
_cell.length_b   1.000
_cell.length_c   1.000
_cell.angle_alpha   90.00
_cell.angle_beta   90.00
_cell.angle_gamma   90.00
#
_symmetry.space_group_name_H-M   'P 1'
#
loop_
_entity.id
_entity.type
_entity.pdbx_description
1 polymer ?
#
loop_
_entity_poly.entity_id
_entity_poly.type
_entity_poly.pdbx_seq_one_letter_code
_entity_poly.pdbx_strand_id
1 'polypeptide(L)'
;MFIVAMVVALSKLIFWQDMDIFQNIVDALFNAANTGFTMSLGLTGILCFWLGIMKVGENGGAIAHLTKFISPLFCKIFPEVPKDHPANGAMMMNISANMLGLDNSATPMGLKAMKELQTLNPEKDRATNAQIMFLVLNTSGLTIIPVSIFALRTGSSSPTSVFLPILITTFISSLFGLIIVGLKQKINLFNKTILLYIG
;
A
#
# COMPACT_ATOMS: atom_id res chain seq x y z
N MET A 1 16.30 -16.93 4.12
CA MET A 1 15.74 -17.64 5.30
C MET A 1 15.96 -19.15 5.21
N PHE A 2 15.49 -19.84 4.17
CA PHE A 2 15.61 -21.30 4.06
C PHE A 2 17.07 -21.82 4.13
N ILE A 3 17.99 -21.23 3.36
CA ILE A 3 19.42 -21.57 3.38
C ILE A 3 20.02 -21.41 4.79
N VAL A 4 19.68 -20.32 5.48
CA VAL A 4 20.17 -20.05 6.84
C VAL A 4 19.66 -21.14 7.80
N ALA A 5 18.38 -21.52 7.70
CA ALA A 5 17.81 -22.58 8.52
C ALA A 5 18.52 -23.92 8.28
N MET A 6 18.82 -24.26 7.02
CA MET A 6 19.57 -25.49 6.69
C MET A 6 21.00 -25.47 7.24
N VAL A 7 21.71 -24.34 7.13
CA VAL A 7 23.06 -24.21 7.69
C VAL A 7 23.05 -24.35 9.20
N VAL A 8 22.09 -23.74 9.89
CA VAL A 8 21.91 -23.87 11.34
C VAL A 8 21.56 -25.31 11.73
N ALA A 9 20.68 -25.97 10.97
CA ALA A 9 20.32 -27.35 11.22
C ALA A 9 21.54 -28.31 11.09
N LEU A 10 22.33 -28.14 10.03
CA LEU A 10 23.58 -28.93 9.83
C LEU A 10 24.59 -28.63 10.93
N SER A 11 24.72 -27.36 11.37
CA SER A 11 25.61 -27.03 12.49
C SER A 11 25.17 -27.74 13.78
N LYS A 12 23.86 -27.72 14.09
CA LYS A 12 23.32 -28.40 15.27
C LYS A 12 23.56 -29.92 15.20
N LEU A 13 23.32 -30.52 14.05
CA LEU A 13 23.59 -31.97 13.87
C LEU A 13 25.06 -32.30 14.13
N ILE A 14 25.99 -31.51 13.56
CA ILE A 14 27.42 -31.81 13.62
C ILE A 14 28.02 -31.49 15.00
N PHE A 15 27.72 -30.32 15.57
CA PHE A 15 28.36 -29.83 16.80
C PHE A 15 27.64 -30.25 18.09
N TRP A 16 26.31 -30.40 18.04
CA TRP A 16 25.51 -30.77 19.21
C TRP A 16 24.93 -32.17 19.13
N GLN A 17 25.17 -32.90 18.02
CA GLN A 17 24.63 -34.24 17.77
C GLN A 17 23.11 -34.34 17.94
N ASP A 18 22.40 -33.24 17.62
CA ASP A 18 20.95 -33.18 17.67
C ASP A 18 20.34 -33.95 16.50
N MET A 19 20.04 -35.26 16.74
CA MET A 19 19.49 -36.16 15.72
C MET A 19 18.03 -35.79 15.37
N ASP A 20 17.32 -35.10 16.23
CA ASP A 20 15.90 -34.75 16.06
C ASP A 20 15.72 -33.46 15.26
N ILE A 21 16.80 -32.75 14.94
CA ILE A 21 16.72 -31.42 14.29
C ILE A 21 15.94 -31.44 12.96
N PHE A 22 16.15 -32.50 12.15
CA PHE A 22 15.44 -32.61 10.87
C PHE A 22 13.97 -32.99 11.06
N GLN A 23 13.65 -33.82 12.04
CA GLN A 23 12.26 -34.10 12.39
C GLN A 23 11.55 -32.84 12.87
N ASN A 24 12.19 -32.07 13.75
CA ASN A 24 11.66 -30.81 14.24
C ASN A 24 11.41 -29.78 13.11
N ILE A 25 12.28 -29.76 12.08
CA ILE A 25 12.07 -28.91 10.90
C ILE A 25 10.85 -29.36 10.09
N VAL A 26 10.71 -30.68 9.87
CA VAL A 26 9.57 -31.25 9.14
C VAL A 26 8.28 -30.96 9.89
N ASP A 27 8.24 -31.20 11.21
CA ASP A 27 7.07 -30.92 12.04
C ASP A 27 6.73 -29.43 12.06
N ALA A 28 7.73 -28.56 12.13
CA ALA A 28 7.54 -27.12 12.05
C ALA A 28 6.95 -26.68 10.69
N LEU A 29 7.40 -27.31 9.58
CA LEU A 29 6.85 -27.04 8.24
C LEU A 29 5.38 -27.46 8.14
N PHE A 30 5.02 -28.64 8.61
CA PHE A 30 3.64 -29.11 8.61
C PHE A 30 2.74 -28.25 9.51
N ASN A 31 3.24 -27.88 10.69
CA ASN A 31 2.52 -26.98 11.60
C ASN A 31 2.31 -25.58 10.98
N ALA A 32 3.33 -25.04 10.31
CA ALA A 32 3.23 -23.77 9.62
C ALA A 32 2.23 -23.84 8.45
N ALA A 33 2.25 -24.93 7.66
CA ALA A 33 1.30 -25.13 6.57
C ALA A 33 -0.15 -25.24 7.09
N ASN A 34 -0.38 -26.00 8.16
CA ASN A 34 -1.69 -26.13 8.77
C ASN A 34 -2.18 -24.81 9.38
N THR A 35 -1.29 -24.08 10.04
CA THR A 35 -1.58 -22.74 10.57
C THR A 35 -1.95 -21.78 9.43
N GLY A 36 -1.19 -21.77 8.34
CA GLY A 36 -1.47 -20.95 7.16
C GLY A 36 -2.82 -21.26 6.53
N PHE A 37 -3.16 -22.54 6.41
CA PHE A 37 -4.47 -22.97 5.90
C PHE A 37 -5.62 -22.52 6.81
N THR A 38 -5.51 -22.75 8.11
CA THR A 38 -6.53 -22.36 9.08
C THR A 38 -6.74 -20.84 9.12
N MET A 39 -5.63 -20.08 9.10
CA MET A 39 -5.70 -18.61 9.00
C MET A 39 -6.39 -18.16 7.70
N SER A 40 -6.05 -18.77 6.57
CA SER A 40 -6.65 -18.43 5.27
C SER A 40 -8.16 -18.64 5.26
N LEU A 41 -8.63 -19.75 5.82
CA LEU A 41 -10.06 -20.01 5.97
C LEU A 41 -10.74 -18.98 6.87
N GLY A 42 -10.17 -18.70 8.03
CA GLY A 42 -10.71 -17.72 8.98
C GLY A 42 -10.78 -16.31 8.41
N LEU A 43 -9.76 -15.90 7.64
CA LEU A 43 -9.70 -14.58 7.03
C LEU A 43 -10.61 -14.45 5.81
N THR A 44 -10.90 -15.52 5.08
CA THR A 44 -11.69 -15.45 3.83
C THR A 44 -13.05 -14.81 4.07
N GLY A 45 -13.79 -15.26 5.09
CA GLY A 45 -15.12 -14.71 5.39
C GLY A 45 -15.08 -13.22 5.75
N ILE A 46 -14.11 -12.82 6.56
CA ILE A 46 -13.94 -11.45 7.03
C ILE A 46 -13.53 -10.53 5.88
N LEU A 47 -12.57 -10.97 5.05
CA LEU A 47 -12.14 -10.22 3.88
C LEU A 47 -13.29 -10.07 2.87
N CYS A 48 -14.05 -11.15 2.59
CA CYS A 48 -15.22 -11.08 1.72
C CYS A 48 -16.26 -10.09 2.24
N PHE A 49 -16.55 -10.09 3.53
CA PHE A 49 -17.49 -9.16 4.16
C PHE A 49 -17.00 -7.70 4.01
N TRP A 50 -15.76 -7.41 4.38
CA TRP A 50 -15.19 -6.07 4.25
C TRP A 50 -15.09 -5.60 2.80
N LEU A 51 -14.63 -6.45 1.88
CA LEU A 51 -14.57 -6.14 0.46
C LEU A 51 -15.97 -5.87 -0.12
N GLY A 52 -16.99 -6.61 0.36
CA GLY A 52 -18.38 -6.36 0.00
C GLY A 52 -18.86 -4.98 0.44
N ILE A 53 -18.65 -4.59 1.70
CA ILE A 53 -19.00 -3.27 2.23
C ILE A 53 -18.28 -2.16 1.44
N MET A 54 -16.95 -2.34 1.23
CA MET A 54 -16.15 -1.36 0.50
C MET A 54 -16.60 -1.23 -0.95
N LYS A 55 -17.03 -2.33 -1.59
CA LYS A 55 -17.58 -2.30 -2.94
C LYS A 55 -18.92 -1.54 -3.02
N VAL A 56 -19.76 -1.67 -2.01
CA VAL A 56 -20.96 -0.83 -1.88
C VAL A 56 -20.61 0.63 -1.75
N GLY A 57 -19.62 0.99 -0.93
CA GLY A 57 -19.11 2.35 -0.80
C GLY A 57 -18.53 2.90 -2.10
N GLU A 58 -17.78 2.09 -2.85
CA GLU A 58 -17.24 2.43 -4.17
C GLU A 58 -18.38 2.74 -5.16
N ASN A 59 -19.37 1.86 -5.26
CA ASN A 59 -20.54 2.05 -6.12
C ASN A 59 -21.41 3.23 -5.66
N GLY A 60 -21.43 3.53 -4.36
CA GLY A 60 -22.06 4.72 -3.78
C GLY A 60 -21.32 6.03 -4.03
N GLY A 61 -20.18 5.99 -4.75
CA GLY A 61 -19.43 7.20 -5.14
C GLY A 61 -18.39 7.67 -4.13
N ALA A 62 -18.04 6.88 -3.10
CA ALA A 62 -17.03 7.27 -2.10
C ALA A 62 -15.69 7.67 -2.75
N ILE A 63 -15.23 6.89 -3.74
CA ILE A 63 -14.00 7.21 -4.50
C ILE A 63 -14.16 8.54 -5.24
N ALA A 64 -15.31 8.78 -5.88
CA ALA A 64 -15.55 10.02 -6.63
C ALA A 64 -15.53 11.25 -5.72
N HIS A 65 -16.13 11.16 -4.54
CA HIS A 65 -16.10 12.26 -3.55
C HIS A 65 -14.69 12.53 -3.04
N LEU A 66 -13.94 11.48 -2.70
CA LEU A 66 -12.55 11.59 -2.24
C LEU A 66 -11.64 12.15 -3.33
N THR A 67 -11.81 11.68 -4.57
CA THR A 67 -11.10 12.20 -5.75
C THR A 67 -11.34 13.69 -5.94
N LYS A 68 -12.59 14.15 -5.82
CA LYS A 68 -12.93 15.58 -5.91
C LYS A 68 -12.29 16.40 -4.80
N PHE A 69 -12.22 15.85 -3.59
CA PHE A 69 -11.59 16.50 -2.46
C PHE A 69 -10.07 16.67 -2.65
N ILE A 70 -9.35 15.63 -3.13
CA ILE A 70 -7.90 15.68 -3.29
C ILE A 70 -7.44 16.33 -4.61
N SER A 71 -8.34 16.52 -5.58
CA SER A 71 -8.03 17.08 -6.91
C SER A 71 -7.25 18.41 -6.87
N PRO A 72 -7.59 19.42 -6.03
CA PRO A 72 -6.84 20.68 -5.98
C PRO A 72 -5.39 20.51 -5.55
N LEU A 73 -5.13 19.58 -4.61
CA LEU A 73 -3.80 19.22 -4.16
C LEU A 73 -3.03 18.55 -5.29
N PHE A 74 -3.71 17.63 -5.98
CA PHE A 74 -3.12 16.80 -7.03
C PHE A 74 -2.54 17.62 -8.18
N CYS A 75 -3.28 18.61 -8.67
CA CYS A 75 -2.80 19.52 -9.72
C CYS A 75 -1.54 20.31 -9.34
N LYS A 76 -1.26 20.46 -8.03
CA LYS A 76 -0.05 21.14 -7.55
C LYS A 76 1.14 20.21 -7.38
N ILE A 77 0.88 18.94 -7.08
CA ILE A 77 1.90 17.91 -6.91
C ILE A 77 2.38 17.37 -8.26
N PHE A 78 1.50 17.37 -9.28
CA PHE A 78 1.79 16.88 -10.63
C PHE A 78 1.71 18.00 -11.68
N PRO A 79 2.57 19.02 -11.62
CA PRO A 79 2.49 20.17 -12.53
C PRO A 79 2.80 19.82 -13.97
N GLU A 80 3.54 18.74 -14.22
CA GLU A 80 3.93 18.28 -15.56
C GLU A 80 2.80 17.53 -16.30
N VAL A 81 1.74 17.12 -15.59
CA VAL A 81 0.62 16.40 -16.18
C VAL A 81 -0.48 17.38 -16.58
N PRO A 82 -0.85 17.45 -17.88
CA PRO A 82 -1.94 18.33 -18.35
C PRO A 82 -3.25 18.01 -17.61
N LYS A 83 -4.01 19.06 -17.26
CA LYS A 83 -5.22 18.90 -16.42
C LYS A 83 -6.25 17.93 -16.97
N ASP A 84 -6.40 17.91 -18.29
CA ASP A 84 -7.39 17.08 -18.98
C ASP A 84 -6.84 15.71 -19.39
N HIS A 85 -5.60 15.38 -18.99
CA HIS A 85 -4.99 14.10 -19.36
C HIS A 85 -5.59 12.94 -18.58
N PRO A 86 -5.89 11.77 -19.22
CA PRO A 86 -6.47 10.59 -18.57
C PRO A 86 -5.69 10.06 -17.36
N ALA A 87 -4.36 10.29 -17.33
CA ALA A 87 -3.51 9.93 -16.21
C ALA A 87 -4.01 10.52 -14.88
N ASN A 88 -4.51 11.78 -14.88
CA ASN A 88 -4.97 12.42 -13.65
C ASN A 88 -6.12 11.65 -13.01
N GLY A 89 -7.12 11.26 -13.80
CA GLY A 89 -8.24 10.48 -13.31
C GLY A 89 -7.80 9.13 -12.75
N ALA A 90 -6.95 8.41 -13.47
CA ALA A 90 -6.45 7.10 -13.05
C ALA A 90 -5.58 7.19 -11.77
N MET A 91 -4.68 8.18 -11.67
CA MET A 91 -3.86 8.42 -10.49
C MET A 91 -4.71 8.77 -9.27
N MET A 92 -5.67 9.70 -9.40
CA MET A 92 -6.55 10.11 -8.31
C MET A 92 -7.43 8.95 -7.83
N MET A 93 -7.97 8.14 -8.74
CA MET A 93 -8.75 6.96 -8.38
C MET A 93 -7.89 5.92 -7.65
N ASN A 94 -6.65 5.69 -8.11
CA ASN A 94 -5.72 4.79 -7.44
C ASN A 94 -5.42 5.24 -6.00
N ILE A 95 -5.04 6.50 -5.80
CA ILE A 95 -4.72 7.04 -4.47
C ILE A 95 -5.96 7.01 -3.57
N SER A 96 -7.13 7.42 -4.09
CA SER A 96 -8.38 7.37 -3.33
C SER A 96 -8.75 5.95 -2.90
N ALA A 97 -8.56 4.97 -3.78
CA ALA A 97 -8.81 3.56 -3.47
C ALA A 97 -7.84 3.05 -2.40
N ASN A 98 -6.54 3.39 -2.49
CA ASN A 98 -5.55 3.05 -1.47
C ASN A 98 -5.90 3.67 -0.10
N MET A 99 -6.31 4.95 -0.08
CA MET A 99 -6.73 5.61 1.16
C MET A 99 -7.92 4.91 1.83
N LEU A 100 -8.80 4.32 1.04
CA LEU A 100 -9.97 3.56 1.52
C LEU A 100 -9.66 2.07 1.77
N GLY A 101 -8.43 1.61 1.55
CA GLY A 101 -8.05 0.20 1.72
C GLY A 101 -8.64 -0.73 0.66
N LEU A 102 -8.90 -0.21 -0.54
CA LEU A 102 -9.45 -0.95 -1.69
C LEU A 102 -8.34 -1.47 -2.60
N ASP A 103 -7.44 -2.31 -2.08
CA ASP A 103 -6.24 -2.79 -2.79
C ASP A 103 -6.56 -3.41 -4.16
N ASN A 104 -7.67 -4.16 -4.25
CA ASN A 104 -8.10 -4.81 -5.50
C ASN A 104 -8.51 -3.79 -6.59
N SER A 105 -9.09 -2.66 -6.21
CA SER A 105 -9.47 -1.59 -7.13
C SER A 105 -8.28 -0.64 -7.40
N ALA A 106 -7.41 -0.45 -6.42
CA ALA A 106 -6.25 0.42 -6.54
C ALA A 106 -5.23 -0.09 -7.56
N THR A 107 -4.91 -1.37 -7.55
CA THR A 107 -3.88 -1.97 -8.41
C THR A 107 -4.13 -1.74 -9.91
N PRO A 108 -5.30 -2.09 -10.49
CA PRO A 108 -5.54 -1.85 -11.92
C PRO A 108 -5.55 -0.36 -12.27
N MET A 109 -5.99 0.51 -11.36
CA MET A 109 -5.95 1.97 -11.57
C MET A 109 -4.53 2.50 -11.55
N GLY A 110 -3.67 1.98 -10.67
CA GLY A 110 -2.25 2.31 -10.62
C GLY A 110 -1.51 1.91 -11.90
N LEU A 111 -1.74 0.71 -12.40
CA LEU A 111 -1.18 0.24 -13.67
C LEU A 111 -1.66 1.09 -14.84
N LYS A 112 -2.95 1.44 -14.87
CA LYS A 112 -3.51 2.35 -15.88
C LYS A 112 -2.86 3.73 -15.80
N ALA A 113 -2.72 4.29 -14.59
CA ALA A 113 -2.08 5.58 -14.37
C ALA A 113 -0.64 5.60 -14.88
N MET A 114 0.16 4.59 -14.58
CA MET A 114 1.54 4.49 -15.08
C MET A 114 1.61 4.35 -16.60
N LYS A 115 0.68 3.61 -17.19
CA LYS A 115 0.59 3.49 -18.65
C LYS A 115 0.26 4.83 -19.32
N GLU A 116 -0.68 5.57 -18.76
CA GLU A 116 -1.06 6.90 -19.25
C GLU A 116 0.09 7.92 -19.04
N LEU A 117 0.79 7.89 -17.89
CA LEU A 117 1.96 8.72 -17.64
C LEU A 117 3.10 8.41 -18.64
N GLN A 118 3.24 7.16 -19.05
CA GLN A 118 4.24 6.77 -20.04
C GLN A 118 3.98 7.37 -21.43
N THR A 119 2.74 7.72 -21.75
CA THR A 119 2.43 8.41 -23.02
C THR A 119 2.98 9.83 -23.05
N LEU A 120 3.11 10.47 -21.87
CA LEU A 120 3.70 11.80 -21.70
C LEU A 120 5.23 11.77 -21.59
N ASN A 121 5.83 10.58 -21.50
CA ASN A 121 7.25 10.42 -21.27
C ASN A 121 8.05 10.58 -22.57
N PRO A 122 8.91 11.61 -22.70
CA PRO A 122 9.76 11.79 -23.89
C PRO A 122 10.91 10.77 -23.96
N GLU A 123 11.38 10.28 -22.79
CA GLU A 123 12.48 9.32 -22.68
C GLU A 123 11.97 7.99 -22.13
N LYS A 124 11.65 7.04 -22.99
CA LYS A 124 10.98 5.79 -22.60
C LYS A 124 11.74 4.94 -21.57
N ASP A 125 13.06 5.05 -21.55
CA ASP A 125 13.94 4.28 -20.67
C ASP A 125 14.21 4.95 -19.32
N ARG A 126 13.66 6.16 -19.10
CA ARG A 126 13.84 6.92 -17.88
C ARG A 126 12.50 7.36 -17.31
N ALA A 127 12.29 7.17 -16.02
CA ALA A 127 11.06 7.61 -15.35
C ALA A 127 10.97 9.15 -15.29
N THR A 128 9.80 9.70 -15.57
CA THR A 128 9.52 11.14 -15.42
C THR A 128 9.33 11.52 -13.97
N ASN A 129 9.42 12.82 -13.66
CA ASN A 129 9.14 13.33 -12.32
C ASN A 129 7.74 12.93 -11.83
N ALA A 130 6.74 12.99 -12.70
CA ALA A 130 5.38 12.58 -12.37
C ALA A 130 5.29 11.08 -12.03
N GLN A 131 5.96 10.21 -12.79
CA GLN A 131 6.02 8.77 -12.49
C GLN A 131 6.71 8.50 -11.15
N ILE A 132 7.84 9.17 -10.87
CA ILE A 132 8.57 9.02 -9.61
C ILE A 132 7.70 9.48 -8.43
N MET A 133 7.07 10.65 -8.51
CA MET A 133 6.19 11.17 -7.47
C MET A 133 5.01 10.21 -7.22
N PHE A 134 4.37 9.71 -8.28
CA PHE A 134 3.26 8.78 -8.18
C PHE A 134 3.68 7.46 -7.49
N LEU A 135 4.84 6.91 -7.84
CA LEU A 135 5.38 5.71 -7.18
C LEU A 135 5.67 5.96 -5.70
N VAL A 136 6.26 7.11 -5.35
CA VAL A 136 6.57 7.44 -3.95
C VAL A 136 5.30 7.58 -3.13
N LEU A 137 4.26 8.24 -3.64
CA LEU A 137 2.98 8.35 -2.94
C LEU A 137 2.28 6.99 -2.76
N ASN A 138 2.38 6.10 -3.75
CA ASN A 138 1.85 4.73 -3.62
C ASN A 138 2.66 3.90 -2.61
N THR A 139 3.99 3.98 -2.64
CA THR A 139 4.86 3.23 -1.73
C THR A 139 4.73 3.71 -0.28
N SER A 140 4.55 5.01 -0.07
CA SER A 140 4.30 5.56 1.27
C SER A 140 2.91 5.26 1.81
N GLY A 141 1.96 5.00 0.93
CA GLY A 141 0.68 4.34 1.18
C GLY A 141 -0.20 4.96 2.26
N LEU A 142 -0.57 6.24 2.12
CA LEU A 142 -1.53 6.87 3.05
C LEU A 142 -2.82 6.04 3.11
N THR A 143 -3.11 5.48 4.29
CA THR A 143 -4.26 4.62 4.52
C THR A 143 -5.16 5.21 5.60
N ILE A 144 -6.42 5.53 5.24
CA ILE A 144 -7.42 6.03 6.17
C ILE A 144 -8.14 4.85 6.82
N ILE A 145 -8.50 3.83 6.05
CA ILE A 145 -9.20 2.65 6.54
C ILE A 145 -8.35 1.40 6.28
N PRO A 146 -7.58 0.90 7.26
CA PRO A 146 -6.69 -0.25 7.10
C PRO A 146 -7.47 -1.58 7.17
N VAL A 147 -8.36 -1.84 6.21
CA VAL A 147 -9.26 -3.00 6.19
C VAL A 147 -8.51 -4.32 6.32
N SER A 148 -7.46 -4.51 5.54
CA SER A 148 -6.65 -5.74 5.53
C SER A 148 -6.01 -6.01 6.91
N ILE A 149 -5.56 -4.96 7.60
CA ILE A 149 -4.94 -5.09 8.92
C ILE A 149 -6.01 -5.40 9.98
N PHE A 150 -7.18 -4.79 9.90
CA PHE A 150 -8.28 -5.12 10.81
C PHE A 150 -8.74 -6.57 10.65
N ALA A 151 -8.81 -7.07 9.41
CA ALA A 151 -9.14 -8.45 9.12
C ALA A 151 -8.13 -9.43 9.75
N LEU A 152 -6.83 -9.14 9.66
CA LEU A 152 -5.77 -9.95 10.28
C LEU A 152 -5.78 -9.93 11.81
N ARG A 153 -6.38 -8.91 12.42
CA ARG A 153 -6.44 -8.72 13.87
C ARG A 153 -7.75 -9.13 14.51
N THR A 154 -8.65 -9.76 13.79
CA THR A 154 -9.98 -10.17 14.33
C THR A 154 -9.92 -11.08 15.55
N GLY A 155 -8.84 -11.85 15.74
CA GLY A 155 -8.61 -12.67 16.94
C GLY A 155 -7.99 -11.89 18.12
N SER A 156 -7.71 -10.60 17.98
CA SER A 156 -7.14 -9.76 19.04
C SER A 156 -8.23 -9.21 19.97
N SER A 157 -7.89 -9.00 21.25
CA SER A 157 -8.78 -8.34 22.22
C SER A 157 -9.16 -6.91 21.86
N SER A 158 -8.35 -6.24 21.01
CA SER A 158 -8.59 -4.87 20.55
C SER A 158 -8.15 -4.72 19.09
N PRO A 159 -8.93 -5.19 18.10
CA PRO A 159 -8.55 -5.14 16.69
C PRO A 159 -8.30 -3.72 16.16
N THR A 160 -9.08 -2.75 16.66
CA THR A 160 -9.06 -1.35 16.19
C THR A 160 -7.99 -0.48 16.86
N SER A 161 -7.28 -0.98 17.88
CA SER A 161 -6.26 -0.20 18.61
C SER A 161 -5.11 0.30 17.73
N VAL A 162 -4.88 -0.34 16.58
CA VAL A 162 -3.84 0.03 15.61
C VAL A 162 -4.30 1.10 14.59
N PHE A 163 -5.57 1.51 14.63
CA PHE A 163 -6.11 2.49 13.68
C PHE A 163 -5.33 3.80 13.69
N LEU A 164 -5.26 4.43 14.85
CA LEU A 164 -4.59 5.73 15.00
C LEU A 164 -3.09 5.65 14.72
N PRO A 165 -2.34 4.67 15.26
CA PRO A 165 -0.94 4.46 14.89
C PRO A 165 -0.71 4.28 13.37
N ILE A 166 -1.56 3.52 12.68
CA ILE A 166 -1.44 3.33 11.23
C ILE A 166 -1.68 4.65 10.49
N LEU A 167 -2.76 5.35 10.82
CA LEU A 167 -3.09 6.62 10.22
C LEU A 167 -1.94 7.64 10.37
N ILE A 168 -1.41 7.79 11.57
CA ILE A 168 -0.30 8.72 11.84
C ILE A 168 0.96 8.31 11.10
N THR A 169 1.36 7.04 11.16
CA THR A 169 2.59 6.56 10.51
C THR A 169 2.51 6.65 9.00
N THR A 170 1.40 6.27 8.38
CA THR A 170 1.23 6.36 6.93
C THR A 170 1.13 7.82 6.46
N PHE A 171 0.52 8.70 7.26
CA PHE A 171 0.49 10.14 6.99
C PHE A 171 1.91 10.74 7.05
N ILE A 172 2.66 10.46 8.11
CA ILE A 172 4.04 10.93 8.25
C ILE A 172 4.92 10.39 7.11
N SER A 173 4.81 9.11 6.79
CA SER A 173 5.54 8.49 5.67
C SER A 173 5.26 9.19 4.34
N SER A 174 3.97 9.43 4.04
CA SER A 174 3.54 10.10 2.81
C SER A 174 4.00 11.57 2.77
N LEU A 175 3.97 12.23 3.92
CA LEU A 175 4.45 13.61 4.05
C LEU A 175 5.96 13.69 3.78
N PHE A 176 6.77 12.82 4.39
CA PHE A 176 8.21 12.75 4.12
C PHE A 176 8.51 12.41 2.66
N GLY A 177 7.82 11.44 2.08
CA GLY A 177 7.95 11.11 0.66
C GLY A 177 7.66 12.31 -0.25
N LEU A 178 6.57 13.01 0.01
CA LEU A 178 6.17 14.22 -0.72
C LEU A 178 7.22 15.33 -0.58
N ILE A 179 7.73 15.57 0.63
CA ILE A 179 8.75 16.61 0.88
C ILE A 179 10.04 16.28 0.15
N ILE A 180 10.58 15.08 0.30
CA ILE A 180 11.86 14.68 -0.30
C ILE A 180 11.78 14.76 -1.82
N VAL A 181 10.75 14.19 -2.43
CA VAL A 181 10.60 14.20 -3.89
C VAL A 181 10.24 15.59 -4.39
N GLY A 182 9.36 16.30 -3.69
CA GLY A 182 8.97 17.67 -4.03
C GLY A 182 10.16 18.63 -4.03
N LEU A 183 11.05 18.55 -3.03
CA LEU A 183 12.30 19.33 -2.99
C LEU A 183 13.22 18.96 -4.15
N LYS A 184 13.39 17.67 -4.43
CA LYS A 184 14.21 17.18 -5.54
C LYS A 184 13.70 17.65 -6.90
N GLN A 185 12.40 17.70 -7.07
CA GLN A 185 11.71 18.13 -8.30
C GLN A 185 11.43 19.63 -8.35
N LYS A 186 11.86 20.39 -7.32
CA LYS A 186 11.65 21.84 -7.19
C LYS A 186 10.17 22.26 -7.23
N ILE A 187 9.29 21.41 -6.72
CA ILE A 187 7.87 21.74 -6.57
C ILE A 187 7.74 22.76 -5.43
N ASN A 188 6.93 23.80 -5.65
CA ASN A 188 6.66 24.79 -4.60
C ASN A 188 5.73 24.22 -3.53
N LEU A 189 6.30 23.56 -2.52
CA LEU A 189 5.59 22.94 -1.39
C LEU A 189 4.94 23.98 -0.46
N PHE A 190 5.39 25.23 -0.46
CA PHE A 190 4.82 26.33 0.33
C PHE A 190 3.62 27.01 -0.35
N ASN A 191 3.05 26.38 -1.36
CA ASN A 191 1.80 26.86 -1.97
C ASN A 191 0.66 26.76 -0.95
N LYS A 192 -0.16 27.82 -0.86
CA LYS A 192 -1.31 27.90 0.07
C LYS A 192 -2.22 26.67 0.01
N THR A 193 -2.41 26.11 -1.19
CA THR A 193 -3.21 24.90 -1.38
C THR A 193 -2.56 23.69 -0.70
N ILE A 194 -1.24 23.47 -0.89
CA ILE A 194 -0.53 22.35 -0.29
C ILE A 194 -0.52 22.48 1.24
N LEU A 195 -0.27 23.68 1.77
CA LEU A 195 -0.27 23.92 3.21
C LEU A 195 -1.64 23.66 3.84
N LEU A 196 -2.74 23.98 3.14
CA LEU A 196 -4.11 23.73 3.64
C LEU A 196 -4.42 22.23 3.82
N TYR A 197 -3.79 21.35 3.03
CA TYR A 197 -4.02 19.89 3.11
C TYR A 197 -3.04 19.16 4.03
N ILE A 198 -1.93 19.82 4.41
CA ILE A 198 -0.90 19.24 5.29
C ILE A 198 -1.07 19.68 6.76
N GLY A 199 -1.60 20.90 7.01
CA GLY A 199 -1.84 21.47 8.34
C GLY A 199 -3.22 21.25 8.83
#